data_c557125dbe87d2b8e54953a8626befc2
#
_entry.id   c557125dbe87d2b8e54953a8626befc2
#
_cell.length_a   1.000
_cell.length_b   1.000
_cell.length_c   1.000
_cell.angle_alpha   90.00
_cell.angle_beta   90.00
_cell.angle_gamma   90.00
#
_symmetry.space_group_name_H-M   'P 1'
#
loop_
_entity.id
_entity.type
_entity.pdbx_description
1 polymer ?
#
loop_
_entity_poly.entity_id
_entity_poly.type
_entity_poly.pdbx_seq_one_letter_code
_entity_poly.pdbx_strand_id
1 'polypeptide(L)'
;MMKTDRILVGCAVKENNAEYANLETEYLFKTLRQYGGNLANSKKIACFTEKPDSSIQKILNNLQVDIRINKIVDERQAFANKIRILDEGIKEDVDVIVMLDTDVIVSRDFSEFLNTQKIMIKPEDRDPFTLEEWKQLFDLFELPFPQDRFYTSCTHEETIPYFNGGVIIIPKIYASKLLEMWEYFLKKLLDEKKNLPGSFSGGTMSASKSNDDGLPRFFDQIAFTLALIKAKLPYEALPLSMNYPYSGTVHPDEHPDELIPYIIHHHHCIGENSKLLSTPYPNINKRIAEINSFLIKNKEYDKPLAKDDPLVIRNLTIKHSFWEIIERIKDLPLQSKNADLQYYLALALHHTAGIAAKDEALPRYNIALENGFDKFMVYKDRGNLHFMASNIANAKKDLMAALEINPFDTETIRRLALTDDRVIELTKLHSEQKYQGIVEKLSNLSIDDKNPYLQYYLAVSLHKTNQRLDEALTRYNVALENGLQDFWLLLNRAQLNVILKNYEDFSSDFSLGYDLLLSYFEGTEPHLADLRNLLWKQDEDLAHLRKLNVKKDQDISHLRKIIEEIHNSSSWKLLTKLDFLKKNKLDETNEN
;
A
#
# COMPACT_ATOMS: atom_id res chain seq x y z
N MET A 1 -29.71 -26.45 -3.35
CA MET A 1 -28.26 -26.57 -3.10
C MET A 1 -27.60 -27.19 -4.34
N MET A 2 -26.49 -26.62 -4.79
CA MET A 2 -25.69 -27.17 -5.87
C MET A 2 -25.02 -28.48 -5.38
N LYS A 3 -24.88 -29.47 -6.26
CA LYS A 3 -24.17 -30.71 -5.91
C LYS A 3 -22.68 -30.40 -5.77
N THR A 4 -22.01 -30.96 -4.78
CA THR A 4 -20.60 -30.68 -4.45
C THR A 4 -19.63 -31.15 -5.52
N ASP A 5 -19.96 -32.22 -6.26
CA ASP A 5 -19.21 -32.73 -7.40
C ASP A 5 -19.25 -31.79 -8.63
N ARG A 6 -20.16 -30.81 -8.61
CA ARG A 6 -20.29 -29.76 -9.65
C ARG A 6 -19.54 -28.48 -9.29
N ILE A 7 -18.71 -28.48 -8.25
CA ILE A 7 -17.92 -27.33 -7.79
C ILE A 7 -16.44 -27.70 -7.83
N LEU A 8 -15.62 -26.81 -8.39
CA LEU A 8 -14.17 -26.88 -8.31
C LEU A 8 -13.67 -25.74 -7.40
N VAL A 9 -12.84 -26.06 -6.42
CA VAL A 9 -12.09 -25.09 -5.61
C VAL A 9 -10.61 -25.23 -5.94
N GLY A 10 -9.96 -24.14 -6.35
CA GLY A 10 -8.56 -24.16 -6.74
C GLY A 10 -7.75 -23.03 -6.17
N CYS A 11 -6.44 -23.26 -6.00
CA CYS A 11 -5.45 -22.23 -5.75
C CYS A 11 -4.27 -22.34 -6.72
N ALA A 12 -3.49 -21.26 -6.86
CA ALA A 12 -2.22 -21.26 -7.58
C ALA A 12 -1.08 -20.91 -6.62
N VAL A 13 -0.09 -21.78 -6.55
CA VAL A 13 1.07 -21.57 -5.68
C VAL A 13 2.07 -20.68 -6.38
N LYS A 14 2.36 -19.52 -5.80
CA LYS A 14 3.13 -18.45 -6.44
C LYS A 14 4.63 -18.76 -6.54
N GLU A 15 5.17 -19.36 -5.49
CA GLU A 15 6.59 -19.72 -5.40
C GLU A 15 6.71 -21.21 -5.11
N ASN A 16 7.18 -21.96 -6.10
CA ASN A 16 7.31 -23.40 -5.94
C ASN A 16 8.36 -23.72 -4.89
N ASN A 17 8.02 -24.68 -4.02
CA ASN A 17 8.88 -25.18 -2.94
C ASN A 17 9.30 -24.16 -1.87
N ALA A 18 8.78 -22.94 -1.88
CA ALA A 18 8.93 -22.05 -0.74
C ALA A 18 8.17 -22.65 0.47
N GLU A 19 8.86 -22.80 1.61
CA GLU A 19 8.30 -23.42 2.82
C GLU A 19 7.02 -22.70 3.26
N TYR A 20 6.99 -21.37 3.11
CA TYR A 20 5.85 -20.54 3.45
C TYR A 20 4.64 -20.80 2.52
N ALA A 21 4.86 -20.84 1.21
CA ALA A 21 3.80 -21.12 0.23
C ALA A 21 3.20 -22.52 0.42
N ASN A 22 4.03 -23.51 0.78
CA ASN A 22 3.57 -24.84 1.10
C ASN A 22 2.73 -24.88 2.38
N LEU A 23 3.11 -24.14 3.41
CA LEU A 23 2.36 -24.02 4.67
C LEU A 23 1.00 -23.34 4.44
N GLU A 24 0.96 -22.28 3.67
CA GLU A 24 -0.28 -21.58 3.30
C GLU A 24 -1.22 -22.48 2.51
N THR A 25 -0.68 -23.21 1.54
CA THR A 25 -1.44 -24.18 0.74
C THR A 25 -2.03 -25.29 1.62
N GLU A 26 -1.26 -25.82 2.58
CA GLU A 26 -1.76 -26.76 3.57
C GLU A 26 -2.91 -26.15 4.40
N TYR A 27 -2.73 -24.94 4.88
CA TYR A 27 -3.71 -24.25 5.75
C TYR A 27 -5.01 -23.95 5.02
N LEU A 28 -4.93 -23.48 3.78
CA LEU A 28 -6.09 -23.28 2.93
C LEU A 28 -6.95 -24.55 2.84
N PHE A 29 -6.35 -25.67 2.39
CA PHE A 29 -7.13 -26.89 2.16
C PHE A 29 -7.52 -27.61 3.45
N LYS A 30 -6.75 -27.53 4.52
CA LYS A 30 -7.16 -28.03 5.85
C LYS A 30 -8.35 -27.27 6.41
N THR A 31 -8.33 -25.94 6.30
CA THR A 31 -9.45 -25.12 6.79
C THR A 31 -10.67 -25.25 5.89
N LEU A 32 -10.51 -25.36 4.58
CA LEU A 32 -11.61 -25.70 3.65
C LEU A 32 -12.26 -27.03 4.04
N ARG A 33 -11.45 -28.07 4.32
CA ARG A 33 -11.95 -29.39 4.75
C ARG A 33 -12.68 -29.31 6.11
N GLN A 34 -12.16 -28.53 7.04
CA GLN A 34 -12.70 -28.47 8.41
C GLN A 34 -13.93 -27.56 8.50
N TYR A 35 -13.92 -26.41 7.83
CA TYR A 35 -14.90 -25.34 8.03
C TYR A 35 -15.73 -25.01 6.78
N GLY A 36 -15.35 -25.54 5.62
CA GLY A 36 -16.00 -25.25 4.35
C GLY A 36 -17.37 -25.94 4.16
N GLY A 37 -17.88 -26.68 5.16
CA GLY A 37 -19.18 -27.29 5.10
C GLY A 37 -19.38 -28.16 3.85
N ASN A 38 -20.33 -27.80 3.00
CA ASN A 38 -20.58 -28.49 1.74
C ASN A 38 -19.38 -28.47 0.80
N LEU A 39 -18.62 -27.39 0.79
CA LEU A 39 -17.44 -27.21 -0.09
C LEU A 39 -16.26 -28.10 0.30
N ALA A 40 -16.25 -28.65 1.51
CA ALA A 40 -15.23 -29.61 1.95
C ALA A 40 -15.13 -30.83 1.03
N ASN A 41 -16.22 -31.21 0.39
CA ASN A 41 -16.33 -32.38 -0.50
C ASN A 41 -16.33 -32.00 -2.00
N SER A 42 -16.03 -30.74 -2.35
CA SER A 42 -15.89 -30.32 -3.74
C SER A 42 -14.64 -30.91 -4.38
N LYS A 43 -14.55 -30.86 -5.71
CA LYS A 43 -13.28 -31.09 -6.42
C LYS A 43 -12.30 -30.01 -5.99
N LYS A 44 -11.04 -30.39 -5.76
CA LYS A 44 -9.98 -29.48 -5.31
C LYS A 44 -8.75 -29.61 -6.19
N ILE A 45 -8.17 -28.50 -6.62
CA ILE A 45 -6.92 -28.46 -7.37
C ILE A 45 -5.93 -27.46 -6.76
N ALA A 46 -4.65 -27.78 -6.85
CA ALA A 46 -3.55 -26.86 -6.58
C ALA A 46 -2.66 -26.79 -7.83
N CYS A 47 -2.56 -25.60 -8.41
CA CYS A 47 -1.77 -25.32 -9.60
C CYS A 47 -0.36 -24.88 -9.20
N PHE A 48 0.65 -25.59 -9.69
CA PHE A 48 2.07 -25.30 -9.52
C PHE A 48 2.70 -25.02 -10.88
N THR A 49 3.78 -24.27 -10.93
CA THR A 49 4.56 -24.07 -12.15
C THR A 49 5.70 -25.09 -12.28
N GLU A 50 6.05 -25.77 -11.19
CA GLU A 50 7.03 -26.85 -11.12
C GLU A 50 6.49 -27.99 -10.25
N LYS A 51 7.18 -29.12 -10.29
CA LYS A 51 6.83 -30.25 -9.42
C LYS A 51 7.09 -29.88 -7.95
N PRO A 52 6.05 -29.85 -7.09
CA PRO A 52 6.21 -29.55 -5.67
C PRO A 52 7.01 -30.65 -4.95
N ASP A 53 7.57 -30.33 -3.78
CA ASP A 53 8.30 -31.29 -2.97
C ASP A 53 7.40 -32.46 -2.47
N SER A 54 8.02 -33.56 -2.07
CA SER A 54 7.30 -34.79 -1.68
C SER A 54 6.47 -34.61 -0.41
N SER A 55 6.83 -33.67 0.47
CA SER A 55 6.10 -33.42 1.72
C SER A 55 4.75 -32.77 1.43
N ILE A 56 4.72 -31.70 0.64
CA ILE A 56 3.46 -31.04 0.28
C ILE A 56 2.61 -31.92 -0.65
N GLN A 57 3.24 -32.68 -1.58
CA GLN A 57 2.50 -33.67 -2.39
C GLN A 57 1.73 -34.66 -1.53
N LYS A 58 2.38 -35.22 -0.49
CA LYS A 58 1.74 -36.17 0.43
C LYS A 58 0.57 -35.53 1.17
N ILE A 59 0.75 -34.29 1.66
CA ILE A 59 -0.30 -33.56 2.38
C ILE A 59 -1.49 -33.30 1.48
N LEU A 60 -1.27 -32.78 0.27
CA LEU A 60 -2.34 -32.49 -0.69
C LEU A 60 -3.09 -33.74 -1.12
N ASN A 61 -2.39 -34.87 -1.35
CA ASN A 61 -3.03 -36.14 -1.62
C ASN A 61 -3.92 -36.62 -0.47
N ASN A 62 -3.49 -36.47 0.80
CA ASN A 62 -4.28 -36.80 1.97
C ASN A 62 -5.53 -35.90 2.09
N LEU A 63 -5.46 -34.68 1.58
CA LEU A 63 -6.58 -33.73 1.54
C LEU A 63 -7.45 -33.88 0.28
N GLN A 64 -7.14 -34.86 -0.58
CA GLN A 64 -7.82 -35.11 -1.85
C GLN A 64 -7.78 -33.85 -2.76
N VAL A 65 -6.61 -33.25 -2.87
CA VAL A 65 -6.33 -32.11 -3.75
C VAL A 65 -5.51 -32.62 -4.93
N ASP A 66 -6.00 -32.44 -6.13
CA ASP A 66 -5.30 -32.79 -7.35
C ASP A 66 -4.22 -31.74 -7.65
N ILE A 67 -2.99 -32.21 -7.85
CA ILE A 67 -1.86 -31.36 -8.20
C ILE A 67 -1.81 -31.20 -9.72
N ARG A 68 -1.81 -29.96 -10.19
CA ARG A 68 -1.69 -29.58 -11.59
C ARG A 68 -0.36 -28.86 -11.82
N ILE A 69 0.42 -29.32 -12.80
CA ILE A 69 1.67 -28.66 -13.20
C ILE A 69 1.38 -27.87 -14.48
N ASN A 70 1.48 -26.55 -14.40
CA ASN A 70 1.14 -25.64 -15.47
C ASN A 70 2.37 -24.84 -15.91
N LYS A 71 2.35 -24.34 -17.14
CA LYS A 71 3.33 -23.34 -17.58
C LYS A 71 3.03 -22.00 -16.91
N ILE A 72 4.09 -21.25 -16.59
CA ILE A 72 3.99 -19.86 -16.17
C ILE A 72 3.15 -19.07 -17.20
N VAL A 73 2.26 -18.21 -16.74
CA VAL A 73 1.42 -17.37 -17.62
C VAL A 73 2.27 -16.32 -18.31
N ASP A 74 3.03 -15.57 -17.52
CA ASP A 74 4.03 -14.59 -17.99
C ASP A 74 5.11 -14.45 -16.92
N GLU A 75 6.38 -14.56 -17.30
CA GLU A 75 7.51 -14.49 -16.37
C GLU A 75 7.63 -13.13 -15.67
N ARG A 76 7.10 -12.08 -16.30
CA ARG A 76 7.07 -10.71 -15.75
C ARG A 76 6.06 -10.55 -14.63
N GLN A 77 5.09 -11.48 -14.45
CA GLN A 77 3.99 -11.35 -13.50
C GLN A 77 3.58 -12.68 -12.87
N ALA A 78 4.27 -13.08 -11.80
CA ALA A 78 4.03 -14.36 -11.10
C ALA A 78 2.59 -14.48 -10.52
N PHE A 79 1.98 -13.37 -10.10
CA PHE A 79 0.60 -13.35 -9.57
C PHE A 79 -0.44 -13.77 -10.60
N ALA A 80 -0.13 -13.61 -11.89
CA ALA A 80 -0.99 -14.03 -12.98
C ALA A 80 -1.17 -15.55 -13.08
N ASN A 81 -0.34 -16.35 -12.42
CA ASN A 81 -0.47 -17.82 -12.44
C ASN A 81 -1.81 -18.32 -11.88
N LYS A 82 -2.54 -17.50 -11.12
CA LYS A 82 -3.92 -17.83 -10.70
C LYS A 82 -4.87 -18.07 -11.88
N ILE A 83 -4.61 -17.52 -13.04
CA ILE A 83 -5.36 -17.77 -14.29
C ILE A 83 -5.38 -19.27 -14.64
N ARG A 84 -4.35 -20.04 -14.23
CA ARG A 84 -4.28 -21.50 -14.47
C ARG A 84 -5.37 -22.28 -13.76
N ILE A 85 -5.90 -21.77 -12.65
CA ILE A 85 -7.07 -22.38 -11.99
C ILE A 85 -8.28 -22.36 -12.94
N LEU A 86 -8.47 -21.25 -13.65
CA LEU A 86 -9.55 -21.10 -14.61
C LEU A 86 -9.34 -22.00 -15.83
N ASP A 87 -8.11 -22.06 -16.36
CA ASP A 87 -7.73 -22.95 -17.48
C ASP A 87 -8.00 -24.43 -17.15
N GLU A 88 -7.60 -24.88 -15.94
CA GLU A 88 -7.87 -26.25 -15.50
C GLU A 88 -9.38 -26.47 -15.24
N GLY A 89 -10.06 -25.49 -14.63
CA GLY A 89 -11.49 -25.58 -14.33
C GLY A 89 -12.38 -25.70 -15.57
N ILE A 90 -11.98 -25.13 -16.71
CA ILE A 90 -12.68 -25.30 -17.99
C ILE A 90 -12.69 -26.76 -18.43
N LYS A 91 -11.66 -27.54 -18.12
CA LYS A 91 -11.51 -28.95 -18.49
C LYS A 91 -12.34 -29.89 -17.62
N GLU A 92 -12.76 -29.44 -16.42
CA GLU A 92 -13.51 -30.22 -15.45
C GLU A 92 -15.02 -30.20 -15.71
N ASP A 93 -15.72 -31.26 -15.34
CA ASP A 93 -17.19 -31.30 -15.37
C ASP A 93 -17.77 -30.68 -14.09
N VAL A 94 -17.85 -29.34 -14.08
CA VAL A 94 -18.34 -28.55 -12.96
C VAL A 94 -19.24 -27.42 -13.46
N ASP A 95 -20.02 -26.82 -12.58
CA ASP A 95 -20.87 -25.66 -12.90
C ASP A 95 -20.23 -24.34 -12.42
N VAL A 96 -19.43 -24.42 -11.34
CA VAL A 96 -18.80 -23.26 -10.70
C VAL A 96 -17.33 -23.55 -10.40
N ILE A 97 -16.48 -22.58 -10.68
CA ILE A 97 -15.06 -22.54 -10.35
C ILE A 97 -14.86 -21.50 -9.26
N VAL A 98 -14.32 -21.92 -8.11
CA VAL A 98 -13.93 -21.05 -7.00
C VAL A 98 -12.42 -20.93 -7.01
N MET A 99 -11.93 -19.74 -7.24
CA MET A 99 -10.49 -19.43 -7.22
C MET A 99 -10.17 -18.78 -5.88
N LEU A 100 -9.17 -19.32 -5.19
CA LEU A 100 -8.69 -18.83 -3.90
C LEU A 100 -7.19 -18.56 -3.98
N ASP A 101 -6.73 -17.46 -3.38
CA ASP A 101 -5.30 -17.27 -3.16
C ASP A 101 -4.81 -18.23 -2.06
N THR A 102 -3.52 -18.56 -2.03
CA THR A 102 -2.97 -19.49 -1.03
C THR A 102 -2.98 -18.90 0.38
N ASP A 103 -2.91 -17.60 0.50
CA ASP A 103 -2.90 -16.83 1.74
C ASP A 103 -4.32 -16.50 2.28
N VAL A 104 -5.29 -17.39 2.01
CA VAL A 104 -6.62 -17.31 2.61
C VAL A 104 -6.92 -18.49 3.53
N ILE A 105 -7.73 -18.24 4.53
CA ILE A 105 -8.23 -19.24 5.49
C ILE A 105 -9.75 -19.32 5.38
N VAL A 106 -10.27 -20.50 5.15
CA VAL A 106 -11.72 -20.74 5.21
C VAL A 106 -12.15 -20.82 6.67
N SER A 107 -13.02 -19.94 7.08
CA SER A 107 -13.50 -19.82 8.47
C SER A 107 -14.86 -20.47 8.67
N ARG A 108 -15.71 -20.50 7.66
CA ARG A 108 -17.03 -21.18 7.69
C ARG A 108 -17.54 -21.48 6.28
N ASP A 109 -18.61 -22.25 6.18
CA ASP A 109 -19.27 -22.62 4.92
C ASP A 109 -19.76 -21.36 4.19
N PHE A 110 -19.27 -21.15 2.98
CA PHE A 110 -19.64 -20.03 2.12
C PHE A 110 -20.43 -20.48 0.86
N SER A 111 -20.99 -21.67 0.88
CA SER A 111 -21.75 -22.23 -0.25
C SER A 111 -22.98 -21.39 -0.66
N GLU A 112 -23.48 -20.54 0.21
CA GLU A 112 -24.58 -19.61 -0.07
C GLU A 112 -24.22 -18.54 -1.13
N PHE A 113 -22.92 -18.24 -1.31
CA PHE A 113 -22.44 -17.28 -2.30
C PHE A 113 -22.14 -17.89 -3.66
N LEU A 114 -22.27 -19.21 -3.82
CA LEU A 114 -22.09 -19.85 -5.11
C LEU A 114 -23.18 -19.41 -6.09
N ASN A 115 -22.75 -18.95 -7.26
CA ASN A 115 -23.66 -18.44 -8.27
C ASN A 115 -23.31 -19.05 -9.63
N THR A 116 -24.33 -19.45 -10.40
CA THR A 116 -24.19 -20.01 -11.75
C THR A 116 -24.51 -18.98 -12.85
N GLN A 117 -24.89 -17.76 -12.48
CA GLN A 117 -25.36 -16.72 -13.40
C GLN A 117 -24.46 -15.49 -13.40
N LYS A 118 -23.74 -15.23 -12.31
CA LYS A 118 -22.89 -14.06 -12.14
C LYS A 118 -21.53 -14.44 -11.55
N ILE A 119 -20.51 -13.72 -11.95
CA ILE A 119 -19.19 -13.77 -11.30
C ILE A 119 -19.31 -13.03 -9.96
N MET A 120 -18.91 -13.70 -8.88
CA MET A 120 -18.97 -13.15 -7.52
C MET A 120 -17.56 -12.81 -7.05
N ILE A 121 -17.31 -11.57 -6.66
CA ILE A 121 -15.97 -11.09 -6.30
C ILE A 121 -16.07 -9.83 -5.43
N LYS A 122 -15.17 -9.69 -4.44
CA LYS A 122 -15.20 -8.55 -3.51
C LYS A 122 -14.51 -7.32 -4.15
N PRO A 123 -15.05 -6.09 -3.97
CA PRO A 123 -14.32 -4.86 -4.28
C PRO A 123 -12.96 -4.81 -3.59
N GLU A 124 -11.98 -4.11 -4.18
CA GLU A 124 -10.62 -4.03 -3.64
C GLU A 124 -10.62 -3.34 -2.26
N ASP A 125 -9.59 -3.60 -1.47
CA ASP A 125 -9.43 -3.01 -0.14
C ASP A 125 -9.01 -1.53 -0.21
N ARG A 126 -8.24 -1.19 -1.24
CA ARG A 126 -7.76 0.16 -1.56
C ARG A 126 -7.63 0.30 -3.06
N ASP A 127 -8.04 1.43 -3.59
CA ASP A 127 -7.77 1.77 -4.98
C ASP A 127 -6.62 2.79 -5.03
N PRO A 128 -5.45 2.44 -5.57
CA PRO A 128 -4.34 3.38 -5.70
C PRO A 128 -4.51 4.34 -6.88
N PHE A 129 -5.57 4.19 -7.67
CA PHE A 129 -5.81 4.95 -8.88
C PHE A 129 -7.02 5.86 -8.74
N THR A 130 -6.91 7.07 -9.26
CA THR A 130 -8.04 7.99 -9.35
C THR A 130 -9.02 7.57 -10.44
N LEU A 131 -10.27 8.00 -10.34
CA LEU A 131 -11.28 7.75 -11.40
C LEU A 131 -10.85 8.33 -12.75
N GLU A 132 -10.10 9.43 -12.76
CA GLU A 132 -9.58 10.02 -14.00
C GLU A 132 -8.47 9.15 -14.62
N GLU A 133 -7.56 8.59 -13.82
CA GLU A 133 -6.55 7.65 -14.31
C GLU A 133 -7.21 6.37 -14.84
N TRP A 134 -8.22 5.84 -14.15
CA TRP A 134 -9.02 4.73 -14.66
C TRP A 134 -9.65 5.07 -16.00
N LYS A 135 -10.25 6.26 -16.15
CA LYS A 135 -10.85 6.69 -17.40
C LYS A 135 -9.82 6.75 -18.53
N GLN A 136 -8.65 7.33 -18.28
CA GLN A 136 -7.55 7.36 -19.26
C GLN A 136 -7.10 5.95 -19.67
N LEU A 137 -7.06 4.99 -18.72
CA LEU A 137 -6.74 3.60 -19.03
C LEU A 137 -7.81 2.96 -19.92
N PHE A 138 -9.09 3.19 -19.61
CA PHE A 138 -10.21 2.68 -20.43
C PHE A 138 -10.20 3.29 -21.85
N ASP A 139 -9.92 4.58 -21.96
CA ASP A 139 -9.79 5.29 -23.26
C ASP A 139 -8.60 4.72 -24.06
N LEU A 140 -7.45 4.44 -23.41
CA LEU A 140 -6.29 3.83 -24.07
C LEU A 140 -6.61 2.47 -24.69
N PHE A 141 -7.47 1.67 -24.05
CA PHE A 141 -7.88 0.35 -24.56
C PHE A 141 -9.21 0.38 -25.35
N GLU A 142 -9.71 1.57 -25.67
CA GLU A 142 -10.98 1.76 -26.41
C GLU A 142 -12.15 1.01 -25.76
N LEU A 143 -12.24 1.10 -24.44
CA LEU A 143 -13.30 0.47 -23.64
C LEU A 143 -14.29 1.51 -23.12
N PRO A 144 -15.59 1.16 -23.01
CA PRO A 144 -16.55 2.02 -22.36
C PRO A 144 -16.23 2.10 -20.86
N PHE A 145 -16.17 3.31 -20.32
CA PHE A 145 -15.96 3.51 -18.89
C PHE A 145 -17.17 3.00 -18.10
N PRO A 146 -16.98 2.11 -17.11
CA PRO A 146 -18.10 1.51 -16.38
C PRO A 146 -18.85 2.57 -15.56
N GLN A 147 -20.16 2.38 -15.40
CA GLN A 147 -21.01 3.28 -14.61
C GLN A 147 -21.19 2.80 -13.17
N ASP A 148 -21.02 1.51 -12.92
CA ASP A 148 -21.11 0.93 -11.57
C ASP A 148 -20.02 1.51 -10.68
N ARG A 149 -20.37 1.77 -9.42
CA ARG A 149 -19.45 2.26 -8.40
C ARG A 149 -19.52 1.38 -7.18
N PHE A 150 -18.34 1.21 -6.55
CA PHE A 150 -18.15 0.46 -5.33
C PHE A 150 -17.34 1.31 -4.35
N TYR A 151 -17.30 0.90 -3.09
CA TYR A 151 -16.43 1.48 -2.09
C TYR A 151 -15.37 0.47 -1.67
N THR A 152 -14.14 0.95 -1.52
CA THR A 152 -13.02 0.16 -1.02
C THR A 152 -13.20 -0.13 0.47
N SER A 153 -12.84 -1.33 0.93
CA SER A 153 -13.14 -1.75 2.30
C SER A 153 -12.23 -1.14 3.37
N CYS A 154 -11.05 -0.65 3.02
CA CYS A 154 -10.11 -0.05 3.98
C CYS A 154 -10.11 1.48 3.94
N THR A 155 -10.26 2.10 2.79
CA THR A 155 -10.23 3.57 2.64
C THR A 155 -11.60 4.19 2.40
N HIS A 156 -12.61 3.36 2.10
CA HIS A 156 -13.98 3.79 1.77
C HIS A 156 -14.05 4.80 0.63
N GLU A 157 -13.10 4.70 -0.31
CA GLU A 157 -13.05 5.52 -1.51
C GLU A 157 -13.91 4.92 -2.61
N GLU A 158 -14.55 5.78 -3.39
CA GLU A 158 -15.33 5.36 -4.56
C GLU A 158 -14.41 4.85 -5.66
N THR A 159 -14.68 3.64 -6.15
CA THR A 159 -13.95 3.01 -7.24
C THR A 159 -14.89 2.44 -8.32
N ILE A 160 -14.34 2.12 -9.48
CA ILE A 160 -14.98 1.34 -10.55
C ILE A 160 -15.11 -0.14 -10.11
N PRO A 161 -15.62 -1.05 -10.98
CA PRO A 161 -15.55 -2.50 -10.74
C PRO A 161 -14.09 -3.03 -10.65
N TYR A 162 -13.32 -2.53 -9.69
CA TYR A 162 -11.97 -2.95 -9.37
C TYR A 162 -12.00 -3.87 -8.14
N PHE A 163 -11.50 -5.09 -8.30
CA PHE A 163 -11.79 -6.19 -7.39
C PHE A 163 -10.53 -6.87 -6.85
N ASN A 164 -10.63 -7.34 -5.61
CA ASN A 164 -9.60 -8.13 -4.95
C ASN A 164 -9.59 -9.58 -5.45
N GLY A 165 -8.46 -10.03 -5.96
CA GLY A 165 -8.29 -11.35 -6.57
C GLY A 165 -8.18 -12.52 -5.60
N GLY A 166 -8.28 -12.31 -4.27
CA GLY A 166 -8.09 -13.37 -3.27
C GLY A 166 -9.22 -14.42 -3.25
N VAL A 167 -10.44 -14.01 -3.63
CA VAL A 167 -11.62 -14.90 -3.74
C VAL A 167 -12.42 -14.52 -4.98
N ILE A 168 -12.53 -15.43 -5.94
CA ILE A 168 -13.32 -15.25 -7.15
C ILE A 168 -14.18 -16.49 -7.39
N ILE A 169 -15.49 -16.31 -7.55
CA ILE A 169 -16.43 -17.39 -7.86
C ILE A 169 -16.93 -17.18 -9.28
N ILE A 170 -16.66 -18.13 -10.17
CA ILE A 170 -16.88 -17.99 -11.61
C ILE A 170 -17.83 -19.10 -12.10
N PRO A 171 -19.01 -18.75 -12.67
CA PRO A 171 -19.82 -19.69 -13.40
C PRO A 171 -19.03 -20.24 -14.59
N LYS A 172 -18.99 -21.56 -14.75
CA LYS A 172 -18.24 -22.20 -15.84
C LYS A 172 -18.62 -21.70 -17.22
N ILE A 173 -19.87 -21.31 -17.42
CA ILE A 173 -20.36 -20.77 -18.71
C ILE A 173 -19.60 -19.52 -19.18
N TYR A 174 -18.98 -18.77 -18.27
CA TYR A 174 -18.19 -17.58 -18.56
C TYR A 174 -16.67 -17.84 -18.57
N ALA A 175 -16.23 -18.99 -18.09
CA ALA A 175 -14.82 -19.28 -17.82
C ALA A 175 -13.91 -19.13 -19.05
N SER A 176 -14.31 -19.71 -20.19
CA SER A 176 -13.51 -19.63 -21.43
C SER A 176 -13.39 -18.21 -21.97
N LYS A 177 -14.49 -17.44 -21.92
CA LYS A 177 -14.47 -16.04 -22.40
C LYS A 177 -13.67 -15.14 -21.47
N LEU A 178 -13.80 -15.34 -20.17
CA LEU A 178 -13.01 -14.62 -19.18
C LEU A 178 -11.53 -14.93 -19.34
N LEU A 179 -11.14 -16.21 -19.47
CA LEU A 179 -9.77 -16.63 -19.66
C LEU A 179 -9.12 -15.93 -20.85
N GLU A 180 -9.78 -15.99 -22.02
CA GLU A 180 -9.32 -15.34 -23.25
C GLU A 180 -9.04 -13.85 -23.05
N MET A 181 -9.99 -13.14 -22.45
CA MET A 181 -9.87 -11.69 -22.24
C MET A 181 -8.89 -11.32 -21.13
N TRP A 182 -8.80 -12.11 -20.07
CA TRP A 182 -7.88 -11.86 -18.97
C TRP A 182 -6.42 -12.01 -19.40
N GLU A 183 -6.08 -13.08 -20.14
CA GLU A 183 -4.75 -13.27 -20.72
C GLU A 183 -4.42 -12.18 -21.75
N TYR A 184 -5.41 -11.78 -22.58
CA TYR A 184 -5.24 -10.70 -23.57
C TYR A 184 -4.87 -9.38 -22.88
N PHE A 185 -5.64 -8.93 -21.88
CA PHE A 185 -5.39 -7.65 -21.21
C PHE A 185 -4.15 -7.69 -20.34
N LEU A 186 -3.86 -8.81 -19.69
CA LEU A 186 -2.61 -8.97 -18.95
C LEU A 186 -1.41 -8.73 -19.86
N LYS A 187 -1.38 -9.41 -21.00
CA LYS A 187 -0.29 -9.23 -21.97
C LYS A 187 -0.21 -7.80 -22.47
N LYS A 188 -1.34 -7.20 -22.80
CA LYS A 188 -1.41 -5.81 -23.27
C LYS A 188 -0.87 -4.82 -22.22
N LEU A 189 -1.26 -4.94 -20.96
CA LEU A 189 -0.75 -4.11 -19.88
C LEU A 189 0.77 -4.25 -19.71
N LEU A 190 1.28 -5.49 -19.78
CA LEU A 190 2.70 -5.77 -19.66
C LEU A 190 3.52 -5.25 -20.85
N ASP A 191 2.95 -5.32 -22.07
CA ASP A 191 3.61 -4.84 -23.28
C ASP A 191 3.57 -3.30 -23.40
N GLU A 192 2.46 -2.67 -22.98
CA GLU A 192 2.23 -1.22 -23.05
C GLU A 192 2.66 -0.45 -21.80
N LYS A 193 3.36 -1.08 -20.85
CA LYS A 193 3.70 -0.51 -19.55
C LYS A 193 4.18 0.95 -19.60
N LYS A 194 5.04 1.29 -20.57
CA LYS A 194 5.61 2.65 -20.71
C LYS A 194 4.59 3.69 -21.16
N ASN A 195 3.49 3.27 -21.75
CA ASN A 195 2.45 4.12 -22.31
C ASN A 195 1.20 4.20 -21.41
N LEU A 196 1.21 3.47 -20.28
CA LEU A 196 0.09 3.50 -19.34
C LEU A 196 -0.01 4.87 -18.66
N PRO A 197 -1.23 5.37 -18.42
CA PRO A 197 -1.44 6.68 -17.79
C PRO A 197 -1.02 6.66 -16.31
N GLY A 198 -0.45 7.76 -15.85
CA GLY A 198 -0.23 8.10 -14.46
C GLY A 198 0.36 6.97 -13.61
N SER A 199 -0.31 6.65 -12.53
CA SER A 199 0.10 5.65 -11.54
C SER A 199 0.14 4.21 -12.06
N PHE A 200 -0.53 3.90 -13.18
CA PHE A 200 -0.46 2.58 -13.82
C PHE A 200 0.93 2.27 -14.41
N SER A 201 1.73 3.29 -14.73
CA SER A 201 3.10 3.12 -15.21
C SER A 201 4.11 2.77 -14.10
N GLY A 202 3.69 2.67 -12.85
CA GLY A 202 4.50 2.17 -11.74
C GLY A 202 4.82 3.17 -10.62
N GLY A 203 4.09 4.31 -10.52
CA GLY A 203 4.54 5.46 -9.72
C GLY A 203 4.04 5.59 -8.30
N THR A 204 2.90 5.08 -7.91
CA THR A 204 2.28 5.47 -6.63
C THR A 204 1.94 4.33 -5.68
N MET A 205 2.12 3.10 -6.06
CA MET A 205 1.92 2.04 -5.09
C MET A 205 3.08 2.00 -4.11
N SER A 206 2.76 2.36 -2.85
CA SER A 206 3.63 2.22 -1.68
C SER A 206 4.75 1.22 -1.92
N ALA A 207 5.96 1.70 -1.80
CA ALA A 207 7.24 1.11 -2.17
C ALA A 207 7.53 -0.33 -1.67
N SER A 208 6.57 -1.04 -1.14
CA SER A 208 6.83 -2.34 -0.53
C SER A 208 6.78 -3.52 -1.47
N LYS A 209 6.44 -3.36 -2.77
CA LYS A 209 6.11 -4.57 -3.55
C LYS A 209 6.14 -4.40 -5.09
N SER A 210 7.16 -3.80 -5.67
CA SER A 210 7.46 -4.04 -7.08
C SER A 210 8.28 -5.32 -7.24
N ASN A 211 7.90 -6.19 -8.16
CA ASN A 211 8.81 -7.20 -8.70
C ASN A 211 9.97 -6.46 -9.41
N ASP A 212 11.10 -7.12 -9.62
CA ASP A 212 12.39 -6.59 -10.12
C ASP A 212 12.36 -5.56 -11.26
N ASP A 213 11.24 -5.43 -11.97
CA ASP A 213 11.09 -4.56 -13.15
C ASP A 213 10.21 -3.32 -12.93
N GLY A 214 9.84 -2.99 -11.68
CA GLY A 214 8.94 -1.85 -11.40
C GLY A 214 7.54 -2.03 -11.99
N LEU A 215 7.07 -3.26 -12.16
CA LEU A 215 5.71 -3.57 -12.62
C LEU A 215 4.72 -3.37 -11.48
N PRO A 216 3.57 -2.74 -11.71
CA PRO A 216 2.51 -2.69 -10.72
C PRO A 216 2.12 -4.11 -10.30
N ARG A 217 2.11 -4.36 -9.00
CA ARG A 217 1.83 -5.67 -8.41
C ARG A 217 0.49 -6.27 -8.82
N PHE A 218 -0.45 -5.45 -9.27
CA PHE A 218 -1.84 -5.82 -9.50
C PHE A 218 -2.27 -5.81 -10.97
N PHE A 219 -1.35 -5.97 -11.91
CA PHE A 219 -1.71 -6.07 -13.32
C PHE A 219 -2.68 -7.23 -13.61
N ASP A 220 -2.62 -8.30 -12.84
CA ASP A 220 -3.59 -9.39 -12.91
C ASP A 220 -5.02 -8.93 -12.56
N GLN A 221 -5.19 -8.12 -11.51
CA GLN A 221 -6.49 -7.59 -11.10
C GLN A 221 -6.99 -6.49 -12.06
N ILE A 222 -6.10 -5.62 -12.53
CA ILE A 222 -6.42 -4.61 -13.54
C ILE A 222 -6.87 -5.30 -14.84
N ALA A 223 -6.12 -6.31 -15.28
CA ALA A 223 -6.46 -7.11 -16.47
C ALA A 223 -7.82 -7.82 -16.32
N PHE A 224 -8.11 -8.33 -15.11
CA PHE A 224 -9.40 -8.93 -14.80
C PHE A 224 -10.55 -7.93 -14.93
N THR A 225 -10.40 -6.72 -14.39
CA THR A 225 -11.38 -5.64 -14.51
C THR A 225 -11.66 -5.30 -15.97
N LEU A 226 -10.59 -5.10 -16.77
CA LEU A 226 -10.73 -4.82 -18.22
C LEU A 226 -11.40 -5.98 -18.96
N ALA A 227 -11.07 -7.22 -18.59
CA ALA A 227 -11.66 -8.43 -19.16
C ALA A 227 -13.16 -8.54 -18.88
N LEU A 228 -13.59 -8.29 -17.64
CA LEU A 228 -15.02 -8.28 -17.27
C LEU A 228 -15.81 -7.29 -18.12
N ILE A 229 -15.32 -6.05 -18.24
CA ILE A 229 -16.00 -4.98 -18.97
C ILE A 229 -16.02 -5.26 -20.48
N LYS A 230 -14.86 -5.67 -21.06
CA LYS A 230 -14.76 -6.01 -22.49
C LYS A 230 -15.68 -7.14 -22.88
N ALA A 231 -15.71 -8.19 -22.09
CA ALA A 231 -16.51 -9.38 -22.34
C ALA A 231 -17.99 -9.20 -21.95
N LYS A 232 -18.34 -8.09 -21.29
CA LYS A 232 -19.69 -7.78 -20.76
C LYS A 232 -20.22 -8.91 -19.89
N LEU A 233 -19.36 -9.46 -19.04
CA LEU A 233 -19.73 -10.56 -18.14
C LEU A 233 -20.51 -10.03 -16.94
N PRO A 234 -21.58 -10.71 -16.53
CA PRO A 234 -22.34 -10.29 -15.35
C PRO A 234 -21.54 -10.60 -14.07
N TYR A 235 -21.49 -9.64 -13.18
CA TYR A 235 -20.82 -9.76 -11.89
C TYR A 235 -21.67 -9.21 -10.74
N GLU A 236 -21.33 -9.59 -9.52
CA GLU A 236 -21.94 -9.09 -8.30
C GLU A 236 -20.88 -9.02 -7.20
N ALA A 237 -20.94 -7.97 -6.39
CA ALA A 237 -19.99 -7.79 -5.28
C ALA A 237 -20.25 -8.78 -4.16
N LEU A 238 -19.18 -9.46 -3.71
CA LEU A 238 -19.17 -10.22 -2.46
C LEU A 238 -19.06 -9.27 -1.27
N PRO A 239 -19.67 -9.60 -0.12
CA PRO A 239 -19.50 -8.82 1.09
C PRO A 239 -18.08 -8.93 1.64
N LEU A 240 -17.66 -7.97 2.47
CA LEU A 240 -16.37 -7.95 3.14
C LEU A 240 -16.02 -9.27 3.83
N SER A 241 -17.02 -9.94 4.43
CA SER A 241 -16.85 -11.21 5.12
C SER A 241 -16.34 -12.36 4.24
N MET A 242 -16.49 -12.26 2.92
CA MET A 242 -16.04 -13.29 1.96
C MET A 242 -14.56 -13.19 1.57
N ASN A 243 -13.91 -12.09 1.88
CA ASN A 243 -12.48 -11.90 1.66
C ASN A 243 -11.98 -10.82 2.62
N TYR A 244 -12.01 -11.15 3.93
CA TYR A 244 -11.70 -10.20 4.99
C TYR A 244 -10.20 -9.86 5.03
N PRO A 245 -9.78 -8.60 4.84
CA PRO A 245 -8.37 -8.22 4.81
C PRO A 245 -7.78 -8.19 6.22
N TYR A 246 -6.83 -9.05 6.47
CA TYR A 246 -6.23 -9.23 7.78
C TYR A 246 -5.18 -8.18 8.15
N SER A 247 -4.42 -7.72 7.17
CA SER A 247 -3.29 -6.81 7.39
C SER A 247 -3.67 -5.33 7.37
N GLY A 248 -4.94 -5.02 7.08
CA GLY A 248 -5.44 -3.65 6.98
C GLY A 248 -6.39 -3.28 8.11
N THR A 249 -6.48 -2.00 8.42
CA THR A 249 -7.60 -1.47 9.20
C THR A 249 -8.79 -1.30 8.27
N VAL A 250 -9.87 -2.00 8.56
CA VAL A 250 -11.13 -1.89 7.81
C VAL A 250 -11.82 -0.60 8.20
N HIS A 251 -12.42 0.09 7.22
CA HIS A 251 -13.14 1.32 7.50
C HIS A 251 -14.32 1.08 8.46
N PRO A 252 -14.59 1.99 9.42
CA PRO A 252 -15.66 1.80 10.41
C PRO A 252 -17.06 1.58 9.82
N ASP A 253 -17.37 2.17 8.67
CA ASP A 253 -18.66 2.00 7.99
C ASP A 253 -18.91 0.57 7.49
N GLU A 254 -17.88 -0.25 7.40
CA GLU A 254 -17.99 -1.69 7.12
C GLU A 254 -18.35 -2.53 8.36
N HIS A 255 -18.52 -1.90 9.51
CA HIS A 255 -18.89 -2.54 10.79
C HIS A 255 -18.04 -3.77 11.16
N PRO A 256 -16.70 -3.67 11.17
CA PRO A 256 -15.81 -4.81 11.35
C PRO A 256 -15.99 -5.51 12.72
N ASP A 257 -16.46 -4.79 13.73
CA ASP A 257 -16.68 -5.31 15.09
C ASP A 257 -17.85 -6.29 15.18
N GLU A 258 -18.80 -6.25 14.25
CA GLU A 258 -19.98 -7.13 14.19
C GLU A 258 -19.78 -8.30 13.23
N LEU A 259 -18.74 -8.25 12.41
CA LEU A 259 -18.54 -9.15 11.30
C LEU A 259 -17.91 -10.47 11.74
N ILE A 260 -18.44 -11.59 11.22
CA ILE A 260 -17.81 -12.92 11.32
C ILE A 260 -17.41 -13.34 9.90
N PRO A 261 -16.11 -13.40 9.56
CA PRO A 261 -15.68 -13.70 8.21
C PRO A 261 -16.00 -15.15 7.80
N TYR A 262 -16.34 -15.35 6.53
CA TYR A 262 -16.36 -16.65 5.86
C TYR A 262 -14.96 -17.07 5.43
N ILE A 263 -14.23 -16.10 4.86
CA ILE A 263 -12.85 -16.27 4.40
C ILE A 263 -12.01 -15.11 4.94
N ILE A 264 -10.88 -15.44 5.53
CA ILE A 264 -9.89 -14.49 6.05
C ILE A 264 -8.71 -14.48 5.08
N HIS A 265 -8.39 -13.34 4.49
CA HIS A 265 -7.23 -13.13 3.65
C HIS A 265 -6.08 -12.62 4.55
N HIS A 266 -5.23 -13.56 4.99
CA HIS A 266 -4.25 -13.24 6.03
C HIS A 266 -2.98 -12.55 5.52
N HIS A 267 -2.85 -12.35 4.21
CA HIS A 267 -1.74 -11.60 3.60
C HIS A 267 -0.37 -12.00 4.18
N HIS A 268 -0.11 -13.29 4.28
CA HIS A 268 1.11 -13.86 4.86
C HIS A 268 1.31 -13.58 6.37
N CYS A 269 0.28 -13.17 7.10
CA CYS A 269 0.37 -12.88 8.53
C CYS A 269 0.36 -14.16 9.40
N ILE A 270 1.34 -15.05 9.18
CA ILE A 270 1.61 -16.24 9.99
C ILE A 270 2.89 -15.98 10.79
N GLY A 271 2.83 -16.18 12.11
CA GLY A 271 3.98 -16.03 13.01
C GLY A 271 4.91 -17.25 13.01
N GLU A 272 6.04 -17.17 13.72
CA GLU A 272 7.07 -18.21 13.82
C GLU A 272 6.56 -19.58 14.27
N ASN A 273 5.58 -19.57 15.15
CA ASN A 273 4.94 -20.80 15.64
C ASN A 273 3.86 -21.32 14.68
N SER A 274 3.88 -20.86 13.44
CA SER A 274 2.90 -21.20 12.42
C SER A 274 1.45 -20.84 12.78
N LYS A 275 1.26 -19.84 13.64
CA LYS A 275 -0.05 -19.30 14.03
C LYS A 275 -0.38 -18.07 13.21
N LEU A 276 -1.65 -17.94 12.82
CA LEU A 276 -2.18 -16.65 12.38
C LEU A 276 -2.04 -15.65 13.53
N LEU A 277 -1.58 -14.46 13.22
CA LEU A 277 -1.41 -13.38 14.19
C LEU A 277 -2.77 -12.81 14.63
N SER A 278 -2.79 -11.89 15.60
CA SER A 278 -4.02 -11.20 16.01
C SER A 278 -4.29 -10.00 15.10
N THR A 279 -5.58 -9.65 14.96
CA THR A 279 -6.07 -8.42 14.32
C THR A 279 -6.43 -7.37 15.39
N PRO A 280 -6.72 -6.13 15.01
CA PRO A 280 -7.29 -5.14 15.94
C PRO A 280 -8.68 -5.50 16.49
N TYR A 281 -9.39 -6.48 15.89
CA TYR A 281 -10.80 -6.77 16.16
C TYR A 281 -10.98 -8.01 17.04
N PRO A 282 -11.53 -7.89 18.28
CA PRO A 282 -11.68 -8.99 19.22
C PRO A 282 -12.57 -10.14 18.74
N ASN A 283 -13.67 -9.85 18.01
CA ASN A 283 -14.55 -10.83 17.41
C ASN A 283 -13.83 -11.74 16.41
N ILE A 284 -12.99 -11.14 15.55
CA ILE A 284 -12.16 -11.87 14.59
C ILE A 284 -11.11 -12.70 15.32
N ASN A 285 -10.44 -12.13 16.33
CA ASN A 285 -9.42 -12.83 17.13
C ASN A 285 -9.95 -14.07 17.84
N LYS A 286 -11.20 -14.05 18.28
CA LYS A 286 -11.84 -15.23 18.85
C LYS A 286 -11.89 -16.37 17.81
N ARG A 287 -12.28 -16.06 16.58
CA ARG A 287 -12.30 -17.05 15.49
C ARG A 287 -10.91 -17.52 15.09
N ILE A 288 -9.95 -16.61 15.03
CA ILE A 288 -8.54 -16.91 14.76
C ILE A 288 -7.97 -17.87 15.82
N ALA A 289 -8.31 -17.70 17.10
CA ALA A 289 -7.84 -18.58 18.16
C ALA A 289 -8.34 -20.02 17.99
N GLU A 290 -9.61 -20.21 17.58
CA GLU A 290 -10.18 -21.52 17.27
C GLU A 290 -9.46 -22.16 16.07
N ILE A 291 -9.25 -21.40 14.99
CA ILE A 291 -8.56 -21.85 13.78
C ILE A 291 -7.10 -22.21 14.10
N ASN A 292 -6.39 -21.38 14.86
CA ASN A 292 -5.02 -21.66 15.28
C ASN A 292 -4.91 -22.95 16.08
N SER A 293 -5.86 -23.18 17.00
CA SER A 293 -5.89 -24.40 17.80
C SER A 293 -6.08 -25.65 16.92
N PHE A 294 -6.92 -25.54 15.89
CA PHE A 294 -7.09 -26.60 14.90
C PHE A 294 -5.84 -26.82 14.04
N LEU A 295 -5.29 -25.76 13.47
CA LEU A 295 -4.13 -25.83 12.55
C LEU A 295 -2.90 -26.41 13.25
N ILE A 296 -2.57 -25.97 14.46
CA ILE A 296 -1.41 -26.48 15.22
C ILE A 296 -1.55 -27.95 15.53
N LYS A 297 -2.75 -28.38 15.98
CA LYS A 297 -3.01 -29.79 16.30
C LYS A 297 -2.88 -30.70 15.07
N ASN A 298 -3.17 -30.19 13.88
CA ASN A 298 -3.25 -30.95 12.65
C ASN A 298 -2.14 -30.59 11.64
N LYS A 299 -1.11 -29.84 12.04
CA LYS A 299 0.00 -29.48 11.17
C LYS A 299 0.77 -30.74 10.74
N GLU A 300 0.94 -30.91 9.44
CA GLU A 300 1.71 -32.01 8.85
C GLU A 300 2.97 -31.51 8.12
N TYR A 301 2.97 -30.25 7.66
CA TYR A 301 4.15 -29.65 7.09
C TYR A 301 5.16 -29.35 8.19
N ASP A 302 6.19 -30.19 8.30
CA ASP A 302 7.05 -30.28 9.49
C ASP A 302 8.40 -29.55 9.34
N LYS A 303 8.56 -28.80 8.25
CA LYS A 303 9.72 -27.93 8.13
C LYS A 303 9.43 -26.64 8.93
N PRO A 304 10.15 -26.37 10.04
CA PRO A 304 10.01 -25.09 10.71
C PRO A 304 10.44 -24.00 9.74
N LEU A 305 9.71 -22.90 9.69
CA LEU A 305 10.20 -21.69 9.04
C LEU A 305 11.52 -21.32 9.72
N ALA A 306 12.60 -21.28 8.95
CA ALA A 306 13.89 -20.90 9.47
C ALA A 306 13.81 -19.49 10.09
N LYS A 307 14.57 -19.25 11.16
CA LYS A 307 14.59 -17.90 11.80
C LYS A 307 14.96 -16.81 10.79
N ASP A 308 15.76 -17.18 9.82
CA ASP A 308 16.28 -16.37 8.72
C ASP A 308 15.56 -16.63 7.39
N ASP A 309 14.35 -17.19 7.43
CA ASP A 309 13.54 -17.32 6.22
C ASP A 309 13.23 -15.89 5.67
N PRO A 310 13.58 -15.60 4.40
CA PRO A 310 13.40 -14.27 3.83
C PRO A 310 11.96 -13.76 3.90
N LEU A 311 10.95 -14.65 3.81
CA LEU A 311 9.54 -14.25 3.91
C LEU A 311 9.15 -13.88 5.34
N VAL A 312 9.68 -14.59 6.35
CA VAL A 312 9.49 -14.22 7.76
C VAL A 312 10.10 -12.85 8.03
N ILE A 313 11.33 -12.63 7.57
CA ILE A 313 12.03 -11.35 7.73
C ILE A 313 11.30 -10.22 7.00
N ARG A 314 10.83 -10.47 5.78
CA ARG A 314 10.02 -9.51 5.02
C ARG A 314 8.72 -9.13 5.77
N ASN A 315 8.03 -10.10 6.36
CA ASN A 315 6.82 -9.82 7.13
C ASN A 315 7.08 -8.97 8.37
N LEU A 316 8.21 -9.18 9.03
CA LEU A 316 8.65 -8.31 10.12
C LEU A 316 8.95 -6.89 9.64
N THR A 317 9.48 -6.73 8.43
CA THR A 317 9.70 -5.41 7.79
C THR A 317 8.37 -4.68 7.57
N ILE A 318 7.36 -5.37 7.03
CA ILE A 318 6.01 -4.81 6.82
C ILE A 318 5.39 -4.33 8.14
N LYS A 319 5.70 -5.00 9.24
CA LYS A 319 5.23 -4.65 10.60
C LYS A 319 6.11 -3.63 11.32
N HIS A 320 7.14 -3.11 10.66
CA HIS A 320 8.15 -2.24 11.27
C HIS A 320 8.83 -2.84 12.51
N SER A 321 8.89 -4.17 12.61
CA SER A 321 9.53 -4.90 13.73
C SER A 321 11.04 -5.00 13.52
N PHE A 322 11.72 -3.88 13.28
CA PHE A 322 13.13 -3.83 12.88
C PHE A 322 14.08 -4.43 13.92
N TRP A 323 13.81 -4.26 15.22
CA TRP A 323 14.61 -4.87 16.29
C TRP A 323 14.57 -6.40 16.23
N GLU A 324 13.41 -6.97 15.93
CA GLU A 324 13.26 -8.41 15.80
C GLU A 324 14.01 -8.95 14.57
N ILE A 325 14.02 -8.21 13.47
CA ILE A 325 14.84 -8.55 12.30
C ILE A 325 16.32 -8.60 12.69
N ILE A 326 16.83 -7.58 13.38
CA ILE A 326 18.21 -7.54 13.81
C ILE A 326 18.50 -8.76 14.70
N GLU A 327 17.71 -9.02 15.75
CA GLU A 327 17.93 -10.16 16.64
C GLU A 327 17.97 -11.52 15.92
N ARG A 328 17.21 -11.67 14.84
CA ARG A 328 17.17 -12.92 14.08
C ARG A 328 18.36 -13.14 13.16
N ILE A 329 18.80 -12.08 12.49
CA ILE A 329 19.77 -12.19 11.40
C ILE A 329 21.02 -11.29 11.60
N LYS A 330 21.26 -10.76 12.82
CA LYS A 330 22.47 -9.97 13.13
C LYS A 330 23.79 -10.69 12.83
N ASP A 331 23.79 -12.02 12.96
CA ASP A 331 24.96 -12.86 12.68
C ASP A 331 25.12 -13.21 11.19
N LEU A 332 24.28 -12.64 10.30
CA LEU A 332 24.37 -12.84 8.87
C LEU A 332 25.73 -12.31 8.35
N PRO A 333 26.61 -13.18 7.83
CA PRO A 333 27.91 -12.73 7.37
C PRO A 333 27.79 -11.84 6.13
N LEU A 334 28.67 -10.85 6.00
CA LEU A 334 28.72 -10.01 4.82
C LEU A 334 28.97 -10.80 3.52
N GLN A 335 29.62 -11.98 3.61
CA GLN A 335 29.87 -12.85 2.47
C GLN A 335 28.64 -13.61 2.00
N SER A 336 27.54 -13.59 2.74
CA SER A 336 26.29 -14.21 2.33
C SER A 336 25.76 -13.54 1.06
N LYS A 337 25.47 -14.36 0.07
CA LYS A 337 24.87 -13.92 -1.20
C LYS A 337 23.34 -13.87 -1.17
N ASN A 338 22.71 -14.10 -0.01
CA ASN A 338 21.27 -13.94 0.11
C ASN A 338 20.90 -12.47 0.05
N ALA A 339 20.46 -12.02 -1.10
CA ALA A 339 20.16 -10.64 -1.40
C ALA A 339 19.07 -10.06 -0.48
N ASP A 340 18.01 -10.85 -0.25
CA ASP A 340 16.87 -10.46 0.61
C ASP A 340 17.30 -10.20 2.04
N LEU A 341 18.02 -11.15 2.63
CA LEU A 341 18.47 -11.01 4.04
C LEU A 341 19.46 -9.87 4.21
N GLN A 342 20.36 -9.65 3.24
CA GLN A 342 21.29 -8.52 3.28
C GLN A 342 20.52 -7.18 3.22
N TYR A 343 19.52 -7.07 2.34
CA TYR A 343 18.69 -5.89 2.25
C TYR A 343 17.89 -5.63 3.53
N TYR A 344 17.16 -6.64 4.03
CA TYR A 344 16.31 -6.45 5.20
C TYR A 344 17.10 -6.15 6.46
N LEU A 345 18.30 -6.74 6.61
CA LEU A 345 19.16 -6.38 7.74
C LEU A 345 19.70 -4.95 7.61
N ALA A 346 20.12 -4.55 6.40
CA ALA A 346 20.53 -3.16 6.16
C ALA A 346 19.40 -2.18 6.48
N LEU A 347 18.19 -2.47 6.03
CA LEU A 347 17.00 -1.64 6.29
C LEU A 347 16.68 -1.56 7.79
N ALA A 348 16.72 -2.69 8.49
CA ALA A 348 16.47 -2.73 9.92
C ALA A 348 17.52 -1.92 10.72
N LEU A 349 18.79 -2.05 10.40
CA LEU A 349 19.87 -1.26 10.98
C LEU A 349 19.70 0.24 10.68
N HIS A 350 19.35 0.57 9.44
CA HIS A 350 19.07 1.95 9.01
C HIS A 350 17.94 2.58 9.83
N HIS A 351 16.81 1.86 10.02
CA HIS A 351 15.67 2.38 10.77
C HIS A 351 15.86 2.44 12.27
N THR A 352 16.67 1.54 12.86
CA THR A 352 16.85 1.47 14.32
C THR A 352 17.96 2.37 14.83
N ALA A 353 19.07 2.46 14.11
CA ALA A 353 20.26 3.17 14.54
C ALA A 353 20.67 4.34 13.62
N GLY A 354 19.95 4.55 12.51
CA GLY A 354 20.17 5.69 11.60
C GLY A 354 21.61 5.76 11.12
N ILE A 355 22.20 6.94 11.23
CA ILE A 355 23.60 7.21 10.84
C ILE A 355 24.62 6.31 11.56
N ALA A 356 24.36 5.95 12.82
CA ALA A 356 25.30 5.11 13.60
C ALA A 356 25.52 3.74 12.97
N ALA A 357 24.54 3.22 12.21
CA ALA A 357 24.67 1.93 11.54
C ALA A 357 25.21 2.02 10.11
N LYS A 358 25.58 3.19 9.60
CA LYS A 358 25.97 3.38 8.19
C LYS A 358 27.09 2.44 7.73
N ASP A 359 28.10 2.21 8.59
CA ASP A 359 29.28 1.42 8.24
C ASP A 359 28.98 -0.07 8.10
N GLU A 360 27.87 -0.53 8.67
CA GLU A 360 27.35 -1.89 8.51
C GLU A 360 26.25 -1.97 7.44
N ALA A 361 25.33 -1.04 7.42
CA ALA A 361 24.17 -1.07 6.52
C ALA A 361 24.56 -0.80 5.05
N LEU A 362 25.46 0.15 4.78
CA LEU A 362 25.86 0.47 3.39
C LEU A 362 26.50 -0.70 2.65
N PRO A 363 27.48 -1.46 3.23
CA PRO A 363 27.99 -2.67 2.60
C PRO A 363 26.90 -3.71 2.31
N ARG A 364 25.94 -3.89 3.20
CA ARG A 364 24.83 -4.84 3.02
C ARG A 364 23.91 -4.44 1.88
N TYR A 365 23.58 -3.16 1.75
CA TYR A 365 22.85 -2.65 0.58
C TYR A 365 23.61 -2.91 -0.74
N ASN A 366 24.94 -2.74 -0.73
CA ASN A 366 25.75 -3.04 -1.92
C ASN A 366 25.67 -4.53 -2.28
N ILE A 367 25.81 -5.42 -1.30
CA ILE A 367 25.74 -6.86 -1.51
C ILE A 367 24.35 -7.27 -2.00
N ALA A 368 23.28 -6.69 -1.44
CA ALA A 368 21.92 -6.93 -1.89
C ALA A 368 21.75 -6.55 -3.38
N LEU A 369 22.25 -5.39 -3.77
CA LEU A 369 22.22 -4.91 -5.16
C LEU A 369 23.01 -5.82 -6.11
N GLU A 370 24.21 -6.23 -5.72
CA GLU A 370 25.10 -7.09 -6.51
C GLU A 370 24.53 -8.51 -6.70
N ASN A 371 23.71 -8.98 -5.77
CA ASN A 371 23.11 -10.31 -5.81
C ASN A 371 21.63 -10.29 -6.25
N GLY A 372 21.16 -9.20 -6.86
CA GLY A 372 19.91 -9.16 -7.61
C GLY A 372 18.67 -8.78 -6.78
N PHE A 373 18.84 -8.17 -5.60
CA PHE A 373 17.68 -7.57 -4.91
C PHE A 373 17.12 -6.38 -5.71
N ASP A 374 15.86 -6.04 -5.47
CA ASP A 374 15.17 -4.92 -6.13
C ASP A 374 16.01 -3.64 -6.13
N LYS A 375 16.45 -3.23 -7.33
CA LYS A 375 17.33 -2.08 -7.52
C LYS A 375 16.70 -0.78 -7.06
N PHE A 376 15.41 -0.59 -7.32
CA PHE A 376 14.71 0.62 -6.91
C PHE A 376 14.74 0.76 -5.39
N MET A 377 14.37 -0.31 -4.66
CA MET A 377 14.36 -0.31 -3.20
C MET A 377 15.74 -0.04 -2.63
N VAL A 378 16.77 -0.73 -3.16
CA VAL A 378 18.14 -0.54 -2.66
C VAL A 378 18.62 0.89 -2.92
N TYR A 379 18.45 1.43 -4.12
CA TYR A 379 18.88 2.80 -4.43
C TYR A 379 18.15 3.83 -3.58
N LYS A 380 16.84 3.68 -3.41
CA LYS A 380 16.03 4.57 -2.56
C LYS A 380 16.55 4.58 -1.12
N ASP A 381 16.66 3.42 -0.48
CA ASP A 381 16.99 3.34 0.95
C ASP A 381 18.47 3.62 1.22
N ARG A 382 19.38 3.17 0.34
CA ARG A 382 20.80 3.51 0.43
C ARG A 382 21.04 5.00 0.19
N GLY A 383 20.31 5.59 -0.76
CA GLY A 383 20.31 7.03 -1.02
C GLY A 383 19.84 7.83 0.19
N ASN A 384 18.80 7.37 0.87
CA ASN A 384 18.32 7.98 2.11
C ASN A 384 19.37 7.90 3.22
N LEU A 385 20.04 6.76 3.39
CA LEU A 385 21.10 6.61 4.38
C LEU A 385 22.31 7.48 4.06
N HIS A 386 22.69 7.59 2.79
CA HIS A 386 23.73 8.53 2.36
C HIS A 386 23.36 9.99 2.65
N PHE A 387 22.09 10.36 2.41
CA PHE A 387 21.59 11.70 2.73
C PHE A 387 21.70 11.98 4.24
N MET A 388 21.21 11.07 5.09
CA MET A 388 21.33 11.19 6.54
C MET A 388 22.79 11.29 7.01
N ALA A 389 23.70 10.60 6.33
CA ALA A 389 25.14 10.63 6.61
C ALA A 389 25.85 11.85 5.99
N SER A 390 25.10 12.86 5.51
CA SER A 390 25.63 14.06 4.83
C SER A 390 26.49 13.76 3.60
N ASN A 391 26.39 12.55 3.04
CA ASN A 391 27.08 12.18 1.81
C ASN A 391 26.19 12.53 0.61
N ILE A 392 26.03 13.83 0.37
CA ILE A 392 25.07 14.38 -0.61
C ILE A 392 25.35 13.88 -2.03
N ALA A 393 26.62 13.71 -2.42
CA ALA A 393 26.96 13.24 -3.76
C ALA A 393 26.46 11.81 -4.04
N ASN A 394 26.67 10.89 -3.10
CA ASN A 394 26.19 9.51 -3.22
C ASN A 394 24.68 9.43 -3.04
N ALA A 395 24.09 10.22 -2.14
CA ALA A 395 22.64 10.33 -1.99
C ALA A 395 21.98 10.73 -3.31
N LYS A 396 22.46 11.81 -3.95
CA LYS A 396 21.95 12.29 -5.22
C LYS A 396 22.07 11.22 -6.31
N LYS A 397 23.23 10.55 -6.41
CA LYS A 397 23.46 9.49 -7.39
C LYS A 397 22.45 8.35 -7.24
N ASP A 398 22.26 7.84 -6.02
CA ASP A 398 21.35 6.73 -5.76
C ASP A 398 19.89 7.13 -5.95
N LEU A 399 19.47 8.30 -5.45
CA LEU A 399 18.09 8.77 -5.63
C LEU A 399 17.76 9.03 -7.11
N MET A 400 18.71 9.53 -7.91
CA MET A 400 18.53 9.64 -9.37
C MET A 400 18.40 8.27 -10.02
N ALA A 401 19.24 7.29 -9.65
CA ALA A 401 19.14 5.92 -10.16
C ALA A 401 17.81 5.26 -9.77
N ALA A 402 17.28 5.55 -8.58
CA ALA A 402 15.94 5.10 -8.18
C ALA A 402 14.86 5.74 -9.08
N LEU A 403 14.94 7.03 -9.39
CA LEU A 403 13.98 7.72 -10.26
C LEU A 403 14.09 7.31 -11.73
N GLU A 404 15.25 6.83 -12.20
CA GLU A 404 15.35 6.22 -13.53
C GLU A 404 14.52 4.94 -13.63
N ILE A 405 14.36 4.21 -12.52
CA ILE A 405 13.54 2.98 -12.46
C ILE A 405 12.07 3.34 -12.21
N ASN A 406 11.80 4.20 -11.23
CA ASN A 406 10.45 4.66 -10.89
C ASN A 406 10.39 6.19 -10.85
N PRO A 407 10.09 6.86 -11.97
CA PRO A 407 10.09 8.33 -12.09
C PRO A 407 9.03 9.04 -11.24
N PHE A 408 8.04 8.29 -10.72
CA PHE A 408 6.88 8.85 -10.04
C PHE A 408 6.89 8.59 -8.51
N ASP A 409 7.97 8.02 -7.96
CA ASP A 409 8.07 7.85 -6.51
C ASP A 409 8.26 9.21 -5.80
N THR A 410 7.17 9.71 -5.23
CA THR A 410 7.10 11.04 -4.62
C THR A 410 8.08 11.21 -3.46
N GLU A 411 8.33 10.14 -2.68
CA GLU A 411 9.30 10.19 -1.58
C GLU A 411 10.74 10.34 -2.13
N THR A 412 11.08 9.61 -3.17
CA THR A 412 12.40 9.73 -3.82
C THR A 412 12.58 11.10 -4.48
N ILE A 413 11.54 11.63 -5.16
CA ILE A 413 11.55 12.99 -5.72
C ILE A 413 11.79 14.00 -4.59
N ARG A 414 11.07 13.88 -3.50
CA ARG A 414 11.22 14.74 -2.33
C ARG A 414 12.62 14.68 -1.74
N ARG A 415 13.18 13.49 -1.56
CA ARG A 415 14.55 13.32 -1.03
C ARG A 415 15.60 13.86 -1.98
N LEU A 416 15.47 13.61 -3.27
CA LEU A 416 16.38 14.17 -4.27
C LEU A 416 16.35 15.71 -4.26
N ALA A 417 15.17 16.29 -4.17
CA ALA A 417 15.01 17.74 -4.10
C ALA A 417 15.74 18.37 -2.89
N LEU A 418 15.81 17.66 -1.76
CA LEU A 418 16.56 18.08 -0.58
C LEU A 418 18.09 18.04 -0.77
N THR A 419 18.59 17.34 -1.78
CA THR A 419 20.02 17.33 -2.13
C THR A 419 20.48 18.54 -2.94
N ASP A 420 19.56 19.45 -3.29
CA ASP A 420 19.89 20.72 -3.96
C ASP A 420 20.50 21.70 -2.95
N ASP A 421 21.70 22.19 -3.23
CA ASP A 421 22.43 23.13 -2.36
C ASP A 421 21.60 24.38 -2.05
N ARG A 422 20.77 24.84 -3.01
CA ARG A 422 19.84 25.96 -2.82
C ARG A 422 18.82 25.64 -1.71
N VAL A 423 18.28 24.41 -1.69
CA VAL A 423 17.29 23.98 -0.67
C VAL A 423 17.94 23.97 0.71
N ILE A 424 19.18 23.47 0.84
CA ILE A 424 19.92 23.46 2.10
C ILE A 424 20.07 24.89 2.66
N GLU A 425 20.49 25.82 1.80
CA GLU A 425 20.65 27.23 2.20
C GLU A 425 19.30 27.87 2.58
N LEU A 426 18.24 27.61 1.79
CA LEU A 426 16.92 28.17 2.04
C LEU A 426 16.28 27.61 3.32
N THR A 427 16.54 26.35 3.65
CA THR A 427 16.08 25.74 4.92
C THR A 427 16.62 26.55 6.11
N LYS A 428 17.89 26.93 6.08
CA LYS A 428 18.50 27.78 7.11
C LYS A 428 17.84 29.16 7.16
N LEU A 429 17.69 29.85 6.03
CA LEU A 429 17.05 31.16 5.98
C LEU A 429 15.60 31.10 6.47
N HIS A 430 14.87 30.04 6.13
CA HIS A 430 13.50 29.83 6.57
C HIS A 430 13.41 29.62 8.09
N SER A 431 14.32 28.82 8.68
CA SER A 431 14.37 28.61 10.13
C SER A 431 14.69 29.90 10.90
N GLU A 432 15.47 30.78 10.29
CA GLU A 432 15.79 32.12 10.82
C GLU A 432 14.71 33.17 10.50
N GLN A 433 13.60 32.78 9.87
CA GLN A 433 12.47 33.64 9.43
C GLN A 433 12.92 34.79 8.50
N LYS A 434 14.01 34.61 7.77
CA LYS A 434 14.55 35.60 6.82
C LYS A 434 13.84 35.51 5.45
N TYR A 435 12.51 35.66 5.47
CA TYR A 435 11.66 35.47 4.28
C TYR A 435 11.98 36.44 3.15
N GLN A 436 12.31 37.71 3.45
CA GLN A 436 12.68 38.67 2.41
C GLN A 436 13.95 38.24 1.67
N GLY A 437 14.94 37.69 2.37
CA GLY A 437 16.17 37.16 1.75
C GLY A 437 15.90 35.95 0.84
N ILE A 438 14.90 35.11 1.19
CA ILE A 438 14.48 34.01 0.32
C ILE A 438 13.82 34.55 -0.95
N VAL A 439 12.93 35.55 -0.84
CA VAL A 439 12.29 36.20 -2.00
C VAL A 439 13.33 36.76 -2.96
N GLU A 440 14.35 37.45 -2.44
CA GLU A 440 15.44 38.02 -3.25
C GLU A 440 16.25 36.93 -3.96
N LYS A 441 16.66 35.85 -3.24
CA LYS A 441 17.43 34.74 -3.80
C LYS A 441 16.67 33.96 -4.88
N LEU A 442 15.37 33.79 -4.71
CA LEU A 442 14.51 33.05 -5.63
C LEU A 442 13.73 33.96 -6.60
N SER A 443 14.08 35.24 -6.71
CA SER A 443 13.35 36.22 -7.54
C SER A 443 13.21 35.79 -9.01
N ASN A 444 14.19 35.03 -9.54
CA ASN A 444 14.22 34.53 -10.90
C ASN A 444 13.87 33.03 -11.03
N LEU A 445 13.30 32.43 -9.95
CA LEU A 445 12.90 31.01 -10.01
C LEU A 445 11.76 30.85 -11.02
N SER A 446 11.99 29.99 -12.04
CA SER A 446 10.92 29.63 -12.98
C SER A 446 9.79 28.91 -12.27
N ILE A 447 8.56 29.15 -12.72
CA ILE A 447 7.39 28.39 -12.27
C ILE A 447 7.48 26.91 -12.71
N ASP A 448 8.23 26.62 -13.79
CA ASP A 448 8.43 25.28 -14.32
C ASP A 448 9.57 24.51 -13.60
N ASP A 449 10.25 25.12 -12.63
CA ASP A 449 11.28 24.42 -11.84
C ASP A 449 10.58 23.29 -11.04
N LYS A 450 11.04 22.06 -11.27
CA LYS A 450 10.43 20.84 -10.71
C LYS A 450 10.85 20.55 -9.26
N ASN A 451 11.74 21.36 -8.67
CA ASN A 451 12.09 21.18 -7.26
C ASN A 451 10.97 21.72 -6.36
N PRO A 452 10.20 20.85 -5.68
CA PRO A 452 9.04 21.27 -4.91
C PRO A 452 9.39 22.14 -3.70
N TYR A 453 10.57 21.98 -3.12
CA TYR A 453 11.01 22.79 -1.98
C TYR A 453 11.35 24.23 -2.37
N LEU A 454 11.94 24.43 -3.55
CA LEU A 454 12.20 25.80 -4.04
C LEU A 454 10.89 26.55 -4.28
N GLN A 455 9.90 25.89 -4.88
CA GLN A 455 8.57 26.45 -5.08
C GLN A 455 7.90 26.75 -3.72
N TYR A 456 7.97 25.82 -2.77
CA TYR A 456 7.42 25.98 -1.42
C TYR A 456 8.09 27.14 -0.65
N TYR A 457 9.42 27.21 -0.61
CA TYR A 457 10.11 28.26 0.13
C TYR A 457 9.82 29.65 -0.44
N LEU A 458 9.72 29.76 -1.78
CA LEU A 458 9.31 31.04 -2.38
C LEU A 458 7.85 31.36 -2.07
N ALA A 459 6.94 30.38 -2.16
CA ALA A 459 5.52 30.55 -1.84
C ALA A 459 5.32 31.03 -0.40
N VAL A 460 5.90 30.32 0.58
CA VAL A 460 5.75 30.70 2.00
C VAL A 460 6.37 32.05 2.28
N SER A 461 7.48 32.39 1.63
CA SER A 461 8.15 33.67 1.84
C SER A 461 7.36 34.84 1.26
N LEU A 462 6.78 34.69 0.06
CA LEU A 462 5.86 35.67 -0.52
C LEU A 462 4.61 35.84 0.36
N HIS A 463 4.05 34.75 0.84
CA HIS A 463 2.90 34.76 1.75
C HIS A 463 3.23 35.51 3.06
N LYS A 464 4.34 35.15 3.74
CA LYS A 464 4.72 35.77 5.04
C LYS A 464 5.13 37.24 4.91
N THR A 465 5.64 37.66 3.77
CA THR A 465 5.97 39.06 3.46
C THR A 465 4.79 39.83 2.87
N ASN A 466 3.63 39.20 2.69
CA ASN A 466 2.43 39.76 2.09
C ASN A 466 2.67 40.36 0.69
N GLN A 467 3.51 39.66 -0.13
CA GLN A 467 3.85 40.07 -1.47
C GLN A 467 3.31 39.06 -2.49
N ARG A 468 2.83 39.55 -3.64
CA ARG A 468 2.44 38.70 -4.80
C ARG A 468 1.66 37.42 -4.39
N LEU A 469 0.58 37.60 -3.61
CA LEU A 469 -0.16 36.49 -2.97
C LEU A 469 -0.72 35.49 -3.99
N ASP A 470 -1.16 35.94 -5.18
CA ASP A 470 -1.64 35.04 -6.25
C ASP A 470 -0.49 34.16 -6.78
N GLU A 471 0.72 34.73 -6.91
CA GLU A 471 1.91 33.96 -7.27
C GLU A 471 2.26 32.97 -6.15
N ALA A 472 2.16 33.36 -4.89
CA ALA A 472 2.38 32.46 -3.77
C ALA A 472 1.44 31.25 -3.83
N LEU A 473 0.15 31.46 -4.12
CA LEU A 473 -0.82 30.38 -4.28
C LEU A 473 -0.46 29.46 -5.45
N THR A 474 -0.11 30.03 -6.61
CA THR A 474 0.33 29.26 -7.77
C THR A 474 1.55 28.39 -7.43
N ARG A 475 2.53 28.93 -6.70
CA ARG A 475 3.75 28.20 -6.32
C ARG A 475 3.48 27.10 -5.28
N TYR A 476 2.54 27.30 -4.35
CA TYR A 476 2.08 26.21 -3.47
C TYR A 476 1.47 25.06 -4.29
N ASN A 477 0.66 25.38 -5.31
CA ASN A 477 0.06 24.36 -6.18
C ASN A 477 1.15 23.60 -6.94
N VAL A 478 2.12 24.31 -7.53
CA VAL A 478 3.25 23.66 -8.23
C VAL A 478 4.08 22.79 -7.29
N ALA A 479 4.31 23.22 -6.04
CA ALA A 479 5.03 22.40 -5.06
C ALA A 479 4.26 21.11 -4.75
N LEU A 480 2.94 21.19 -4.61
CA LEU A 480 2.07 20.03 -4.37
C LEU A 480 2.05 19.09 -5.58
N GLU A 481 1.87 19.61 -6.80
CA GLU A 481 1.89 18.87 -8.06
C GLU A 481 3.23 18.15 -8.31
N ASN A 482 4.34 18.73 -7.84
CA ASN A 482 5.67 18.12 -7.87
C ASN A 482 5.94 17.21 -6.65
N GLY A 483 4.91 16.82 -5.90
CA GLY A 483 4.97 15.76 -4.90
C GLY A 483 5.31 16.19 -3.48
N LEU A 484 5.31 17.49 -3.14
CA LEU A 484 5.50 17.93 -1.76
C LEU A 484 4.16 17.80 -0.98
N GLN A 485 3.83 16.62 -0.56
CA GLN A 485 2.70 16.34 0.32
C GLN A 485 3.15 16.52 1.79
N ASP A 486 3.12 17.75 2.27
CA ASP A 486 3.55 18.13 3.61
C ASP A 486 2.44 18.93 4.29
N PHE A 487 2.13 18.58 5.56
CA PHE A 487 1.07 19.25 6.29
C PHE A 487 1.33 20.76 6.46
N TRP A 488 2.60 21.19 6.55
CA TRP A 488 2.93 22.63 6.62
C TRP A 488 2.61 23.35 5.31
N LEU A 489 2.84 22.70 4.16
CA LEU A 489 2.45 23.27 2.88
C LEU A 489 0.94 23.47 2.83
N LEU A 490 0.17 22.45 3.17
CA LEU A 490 -1.30 22.50 3.13
C LEU A 490 -1.85 23.56 4.11
N LEU A 491 -1.35 23.62 5.34
CA LEU A 491 -1.78 24.63 6.31
C LEU A 491 -1.42 26.06 5.89
N ASN A 492 -0.23 26.28 5.32
CA ASN A 492 0.13 27.60 4.81
C ASN A 492 -0.71 27.99 3.58
N ARG A 493 -1.01 27.03 2.68
CA ARG A 493 -1.89 27.27 1.53
C ARG A 493 -3.33 27.55 1.98
N ALA A 494 -3.84 26.80 2.96
CA ALA A 494 -5.12 27.05 3.58
C ALA A 494 -5.21 28.49 4.15
N GLN A 495 -4.20 28.95 4.91
CA GLN A 495 -4.14 30.31 5.41
C GLN A 495 -4.19 31.34 4.28
N LEU A 496 -3.46 31.10 3.20
CA LEU A 496 -3.46 31.98 2.04
C LEU A 496 -4.82 31.99 1.33
N ASN A 497 -5.47 30.83 1.20
CA ASN A 497 -6.81 30.70 0.63
C ASN A 497 -7.87 31.52 1.42
N VAL A 498 -7.76 31.58 2.75
CA VAL A 498 -8.60 32.48 3.57
C VAL A 498 -8.37 33.95 3.21
N ILE A 499 -7.11 34.38 3.05
CA ILE A 499 -6.76 35.75 2.69
C ILE A 499 -7.32 36.08 1.30
N LEU A 500 -7.25 35.17 0.36
CA LEU A 500 -7.74 35.31 -1.01
C LEU A 500 -9.26 35.03 -1.17
N LYS A 501 -9.94 34.67 -0.09
CA LYS A 501 -11.38 34.34 -0.05
C LYS A 501 -11.76 33.07 -0.85
N ASN A 502 -10.84 32.12 -1.01
CA ASN A 502 -11.06 30.82 -1.67
C ASN A 502 -11.45 29.78 -0.60
N TYR A 503 -12.67 29.85 -0.10
CA TYR A 503 -13.08 29.06 1.07
C TYR A 503 -13.25 27.55 0.81
N GLU A 504 -13.54 27.14 -0.43
CA GLU A 504 -13.60 25.72 -0.79
C GLU A 504 -12.22 25.08 -0.70
N ASP A 505 -11.23 25.71 -1.32
CA ASP A 505 -9.83 25.25 -1.27
C ASP A 505 -9.28 25.28 0.16
N PHE A 506 -9.62 26.29 0.95
CA PHE A 506 -9.25 26.34 2.37
C PHE A 506 -9.73 25.10 3.12
N SER A 507 -11.01 24.74 2.94
CA SER A 507 -11.60 23.62 3.67
C SER A 507 -10.95 22.28 3.30
N SER A 508 -10.67 22.07 2.01
CA SER A 508 -9.99 20.89 1.50
C SER A 508 -8.57 20.79 2.04
N ASP A 509 -7.78 21.86 1.94
CA ASP A 509 -6.39 21.90 2.40
C ASP A 509 -6.27 21.70 3.91
N PHE A 510 -7.17 22.31 4.66
CA PHE A 510 -7.15 22.21 6.11
C PHE A 510 -7.47 20.79 6.57
N SER A 511 -8.50 20.14 5.97
CA SER A 511 -8.85 18.76 6.29
C SER A 511 -7.69 17.79 5.96
N LEU A 512 -7.15 17.88 4.74
CA LEU A 512 -6.05 17.01 4.31
C LEU A 512 -4.77 17.24 5.13
N GLY A 513 -4.42 18.50 5.41
CA GLY A 513 -3.26 18.85 6.24
C GLY A 513 -3.40 18.35 7.67
N TYR A 514 -4.62 18.34 8.19
CA TYR A 514 -4.94 17.82 9.50
C TYR A 514 -4.83 16.29 9.56
N ASP A 515 -5.33 15.57 8.57
CA ASP A 515 -5.23 14.12 8.49
C ASP A 515 -3.77 13.66 8.41
N LEU A 516 -2.94 14.37 7.62
CA LEU A 516 -1.50 14.14 7.57
C LEU A 516 -0.82 14.41 8.91
N LEU A 517 -1.24 15.44 9.64
CA LEU A 517 -0.72 15.74 10.97
C LEU A 517 -1.08 14.63 11.96
N LEU A 518 -2.31 14.14 11.95
CA LEU A 518 -2.74 13.02 12.80
C LEU A 518 -1.96 11.75 12.52
N SER A 519 -1.78 11.39 11.25
CA SER A 519 -1.04 10.19 10.85
C SER A 519 0.42 10.22 11.31
N TYR A 520 1.02 11.41 11.40
CA TYR A 520 2.39 11.59 11.89
C TYR A 520 2.53 11.33 13.40
N PHE A 521 1.45 11.50 14.16
CA PHE A 521 1.43 11.33 15.62
C PHE A 521 0.73 10.05 16.10
N GLU A 522 0.28 9.18 15.20
CA GLU A 522 -0.26 7.86 15.57
C GLU A 522 0.79 7.06 16.34
N GLY A 523 0.56 6.90 17.64
CA GLY A 523 1.44 6.13 18.53
C GLY A 523 2.12 6.94 19.66
N THR A 524 1.95 8.25 19.73
CA THR A 524 2.56 9.10 20.76
C THR A 524 1.50 9.79 21.64
N GLU A 525 1.44 9.35 22.88
CA GLU A 525 0.86 9.92 24.12
C GLU A 525 -0.56 10.56 24.21
N PRO A 526 -1.20 10.50 25.43
CA PRO A 526 -2.60 10.87 25.70
C PRO A 526 -2.97 12.35 25.46
N HIS A 527 -1.98 13.26 25.39
CA HIS A 527 -2.22 14.69 25.18
C HIS A 527 -2.73 15.05 23.77
N LEU A 528 -2.65 14.10 22.84
CA LEU A 528 -3.20 14.26 21.49
C LEU A 528 -4.71 14.03 21.45
N ALA A 529 -5.29 13.35 22.45
CA ALA A 529 -6.75 13.21 22.56
C ALA A 529 -7.43 14.57 22.77
N ASP A 530 -6.80 15.48 23.52
CA ASP A 530 -7.32 16.82 23.75
C ASP A 530 -7.19 17.70 22.50
N LEU A 531 -6.12 17.53 21.74
CA LEU A 531 -5.94 18.20 20.44
C LEU A 531 -6.97 17.69 19.41
N ARG A 532 -7.19 16.39 19.39
CA ARG A 532 -8.19 15.71 18.54
C ARG A 532 -9.61 16.21 18.84
N ASN A 533 -9.97 16.31 20.11
CA ASN A 533 -11.27 16.81 20.54
C ASN A 533 -11.47 18.30 20.24
N LEU A 534 -10.42 19.11 20.39
CA LEU A 534 -10.47 20.56 20.09
C LEU A 534 -10.66 20.80 18.60
N LEU A 535 -9.99 20.03 17.76
CA LEU A 535 -10.02 20.15 16.31
C LEU A 535 -11.29 19.52 15.71
N TRP A 536 -11.81 18.45 16.32
CA TRP A 536 -13.10 17.83 15.94
C TRP A 536 -14.26 18.81 16.17
N LYS A 537 -14.21 19.54 17.27
CA LYS A 537 -15.19 20.61 17.56
C LYS A 537 -15.13 21.74 16.54
N GLN A 538 -13.95 22.03 15.99
CA GLN A 538 -13.77 23.03 14.94
C GLN A 538 -14.23 22.54 13.56
N ASP A 539 -14.17 21.24 13.29
CA ASP A 539 -14.71 20.63 12.06
C ASP A 539 -16.26 20.65 12.06
N GLU A 540 -16.90 20.46 13.22
CA GLU A 540 -18.35 20.69 13.39
C GLU A 540 -18.73 22.17 13.16
N ASP A 541 -17.92 23.10 13.67
CA ASP A 541 -18.12 24.54 13.45
C ASP A 541 -17.93 24.92 11.97
N LEU A 542 -16.95 24.33 11.27
CA LEU A 542 -16.73 24.49 9.82
C LEU A 542 -17.87 23.86 8.99
N ALA A 543 -18.36 22.69 9.37
CA ALA A 543 -19.52 22.05 8.73
C ALA A 543 -20.79 22.89 8.92
N HIS A 544 -20.92 23.54 10.07
CA HIS A 544 -22.01 24.48 10.33
C HIS A 544 -21.90 25.74 9.49
N LEU A 545 -20.70 26.30 9.32
CA LEU A 545 -20.42 27.45 8.45
C LEU A 545 -20.68 27.13 6.96
N ARG A 546 -20.36 25.90 6.50
CA ARG A 546 -20.72 25.41 5.16
C ARG A 546 -22.23 25.41 4.92
N LYS A 547 -23.03 25.13 5.95
CA LYS A 547 -24.51 25.12 5.86
C LYS A 547 -25.11 26.53 5.87
N LEU A 548 -24.41 27.53 6.42
CA LEU A 548 -24.97 28.85 6.61
C LEU A 548 -24.80 29.80 5.43
N ASN A 549 -23.99 29.56 4.44
CA ASN A 549 -23.79 30.35 3.19
C ASN A 549 -24.24 31.82 3.18
N VAL A 550 -24.24 32.48 4.34
CA VAL A 550 -24.80 33.83 4.55
C VAL A 550 -23.98 34.63 5.56
N LYS A 551 -23.45 35.80 5.11
CA LYS A 551 -22.83 36.93 5.80
C LYS A 551 -21.30 36.93 5.89
N LYS A 552 -20.72 37.40 4.83
CA LYS A 552 -19.29 37.38 4.49
C LYS A 552 -18.29 38.01 5.45
N ASP A 553 -18.63 38.98 6.25
CA ASP A 553 -17.63 39.78 6.99
C ASP A 553 -17.47 39.41 8.48
N GLN A 554 -18.51 38.88 9.09
CA GLN A 554 -18.42 38.36 10.48
C GLN A 554 -17.70 37.02 10.55
N ASP A 555 -17.85 36.21 9.53
CA ASP A 555 -17.27 34.85 9.45
C ASP A 555 -15.74 34.88 9.27
N ILE A 556 -15.22 35.84 8.50
CA ILE A 556 -13.78 36.08 8.33
C ILE A 556 -13.11 36.47 9.65
N SER A 557 -13.76 37.28 10.46
CA SER A 557 -13.26 37.70 11.78
C SER A 557 -13.22 36.50 12.74
N HIS A 558 -14.21 35.61 12.64
CA HIS A 558 -14.30 34.40 13.45
C HIS A 558 -13.23 33.38 13.04
N LEU A 559 -13.06 33.12 11.74
CA LEU A 559 -12.02 32.23 11.21
C LEU A 559 -10.60 32.73 11.54
N ARG A 560 -10.35 34.02 11.45
CA ARG A 560 -9.07 34.61 11.89
C ARG A 560 -8.82 34.37 13.37
N LYS A 561 -9.85 34.51 14.19
CA LYS A 561 -9.76 34.25 15.63
C LYS A 561 -9.48 32.79 15.93
N ILE A 562 -10.11 31.86 15.22
CA ILE A 562 -9.85 30.41 15.31
C ILE A 562 -8.40 30.11 14.93
N ILE A 563 -7.91 30.64 13.81
CA ILE A 563 -6.52 30.45 13.37
C ILE A 563 -5.54 31.04 14.41
N GLU A 564 -5.88 32.18 14.99
CA GLU A 564 -5.06 32.81 16.03
C GLU A 564 -5.09 32.01 17.35
N GLU A 565 -6.22 31.44 17.71
CA GLU A 565 -6.36 30.54 18.86
C GLU A 565 -5.59 29.24 18.67
N ILE A 566 -5.60 28.66 17.46
CA ILE A 566 -4.77 27.51 17.09
C ILE A 566 -3.28 27.85 17.24
N HIS A 567 -2.82 28.96 16.67
CA HIS A 567 -1.43 29.42 16.78
C HIS A 567 -1.00 29.72 18.22
N ASN A 568 -1.93 30.20 19.04
CA ASN A 568 -1.66 30.53 20.43
C ASN A 568 -1.84 29.37 21.40
N SER A 569 -2.39 28.25 20.94
CA SER A 569 -2.60 27.06 21.77
C SER A 569 -1.28 26.52 22.32
N SER A 570 -1.33 25.94 23.51
CA SER A 570 -0.17 25.29 24.12
C SER A 570 0.35 24.14 23.26
N SER A 571 -0.55 23.46 22.56
CA SER A 571 -0.24 22.35 21.65
C SER A 571 0.49 22.81 20.39
N TRP A 572 0.08 23.95 19.81
CA TRP A 572 0.78 24.54 18.67
C TRP A 572 2.17 25.03 19.04
N LYS A 573 2.30 25.68 20.20
CA LYS A 573 3.59 26.10 20.76
C LYS A 573 4.48 24.91 21.11
N LEU A 574 3.89 23.79 21.51
CA LEU A 574 4.60 22.54 21.76
C LEU A 574 5.08 21.90 20.45
N LEU A 575 4.23 21.90 19.42
CA LEU A 575 4.55 21.40 18.08
C LEU A 575 5.72 22.17 17.45
N THR A 576 5.65 23.50 17.48
CA THR A 576 6.74 24.34 16.96
C THR A 576 8.02 24.20 17.78
N LYS A 577 7.90 23.94 19.10
CA LYS A 577 9.03 23.69 19.99
C LYS A 577 9.64 22.27 19.79
N LEU A 578 8.82 21.29 19.49
CA LEU A 578 9.27 19.92 19.17
C LEU A 578 9.95 19.87 17.79
N ASP A 579 9.48 20.63 16.83
CA ASP A 579 10.11 20.77 15.51
C ASP A 579 11.47 21.48 15.65
N PHE A 580 11.55 22.50 16.48
CA PHE A 580 12.80 23.18 16.87
C PHE A 580 13.76 22.25 17.63
N LEU A 581 13.26 21.41 18.54
CA LEU A 581 14.09 20.46 19.30
C LEU A 581 14.56 19.27 18.46
N LYS A 582 13.77 18.81 17.48
CA LYS A 582 14.22 17.82 16.48
C LYS A 582 15.31 18.40 15.58
N LYS A 583 15.20 19.66 15.17
CA LYS A 583 16.25 20.37 14.41
C LYS A 583 17.53 20.52 15.24
N ASN A 584 17.42 20.93 16.49
CA ASN A 584 18.60 21.09 17.36
C ASN A 584 19.27 19.74 17.71
N LYS A 585 18.51 18.64 17.81
CA LYS A 585 19.11 17.29 17.97
C LYS A 585 19.88 16.83 16.74
N LEU A 586 19.50 17.30 15.55
CA LEU A 586 20.26 17.08 14.32
C LEU A 586 21.54 17.94 14.28
N ASP A 587 21.50 19.14 14.85
CA ASP A 587 22.65 20.04 14.91
C ASP A 587 23.64 19.66 16.05
N GLU A 588 23.17 19.19 17.21
CA GLU A 588 24.04 18.74 18.32
C GLU A 588 24.76 17.41 18.06
N THR A 589 24.26 16.59 17.12
CA THR A 589 24.96 15.38 16.66
C THR A 589 26.06 15.68 15.64
N ASN A 590 26.15 16.93 15.15
CA ASN A 590 27.19 17.37 14.23
C ASN A 590 28.39 18.09 14.90
N GLU A 591 28.33 18.32 16.21
CA GLU A 591 29.42 18.98 16.97
C GLU A 591 30.18 18.06 17.97
N ASN A 592 29.94 16.74 17.95
CA ASN A 592 30.72 15.79 18.73
C ASN A 592 31.29 14.65 17.88
#